data_5dcb0eb0d49878da485ed1ed58124377
#
_entry.id   5dcb0eb0d49878da485ed1ed58124377
#
_cell.length_a   1.000
_cell.length_b   1.000
_cell.length_c   1.000
_cell.angle_alpha   90.00
_cell.angle_beta   90.00
_cell.angle_gamma   90.00
#
_symmetry.space_group_name_H-M   'P 1'
#
loop_
_entity.id
_entity.type
_entity.pdbx_description
1 polymer ?
#
loop_
_entity_poly.entity_id
_entity_poly.type
_entity_poly.pdbx_seq_one_letter_code
_entity_poly.pdbx_strand_id
1 'polypeptide(L)'
;MSDSTPKVWENVPSPFCGIASDDLKIQVTGNQLKVLENGDVITLAGFEQPLTDIQPRVGGKTVTLNEAVTAAAVHLREARLPLFGGFGTDVNDTRAALSLADRCGGVLDQARAEGGLRNLLVLADTGWMACTLAELKNRVDVLVVFGSDVEADFPRFYERFVWNKETLFGQDTGQREIIYIGRRPSGDQATAPDGRQPKVLPCEPEQYPAVAAALNALANGATLQAEQVGGIAVADLKAVVERLKAASYSVVTWLAGHLAYAHADLTVQQLCQMIVVLNKSGATRASALPLGGQDGDRTASQVFAWQTGYPTRISYARGYPEYDPYHNSAARLLADGEADALVWVATLNTQQQPPATDIPTIVIGRSGMTFAREPDVYIPVGAPGIDHAGHMYRCDNVVSLPLRKLRDSGLPTGASVLAAIEQNL
;
A
#
# COMPACT_ATOMS: atom_id res chain seq x y z
N MET A 1 19.85 -32.21 -12.06
CA MET A 1 19.09 -32.66 -10.86
C MET A 1 19.20 -31.54 -9.85
N SER A 2 18.12 -30.79 -9.60
CA SER A 2 18.15 -29.74 -8.60
C SER A 2 18.34 -30.35 -7.23
N ASP A 3 19.26 -29.81 -6.45
CA ASP A 3 19.53 -30.22 -5.08
C ASP A 3 18.22 -30.17 -4.28
N SER A 4 17.66 -31.33 -3.97
CA SER A 4 16.35 -31.45 -3.32
C SER A 4 16.43 -31.32 -1.79
N THR A 5 17.58 -30.94 -1.27
CA THR A 5 17.78 -30.77 0.18
C THR A 5 17.05 -29.52 0.64
N PRO A 6 16.12 -29.62 1.59
CA PRO A 6 15.42 -28.46 2.11
C PRO A 6 16.40 -27.46 2.74
N LYS A 7 16.30 -26.18 2.35
CA LYS A 7 17.04 -25.08 2.95
C LYS A 7 16.09 -24.21 3.77
N VAL A 8 16.42 -23.94 5.01
CA VAL A 8 15.64 -23.04 5.89
C VAL A 8 16.32 -21.69 5.97
N TRP A 9 15.51 -20.64 5.81
CA TRP A 9 15.88 -19.26 5.94
C TRP A 9 15.16 -18.65 7.15
N GLU A 10 15.88 -17.88 7.96
CA GLU A 10 15.34 -17.17 9.12
C GLU A 10 15.44 -15.67 8.92
N ASN A 11 14.58 -14.93 9.61
CA ASN A 11 14.48 -13.47 9.51
C ASN A 11 14.30 -13.00 8.06
N VAL A 12 13.33 -13.60 7.38
CA VAL A 12 13.00 -13.25 5.99
C VAL A 12 11.96 -12.14 5.98
N PRO A 13 12.24 -10.98 5.35
CA PRO A 13 11.25 -9.93 5.20
C PRO A 13 10.15 -10.33 4.20
N SER A 14 8.89 -10.03 4.53
CA SER A 14 7.77 -10.21 3.61
C SER A 14 7.62 -9.00 2.68
N PRO A 15 7.67 -9.18 1.35
CA PRO A 15 7.34 -8.12 0.40
C PRO A 15 5.84 -7.92 0.23
N PHE A 16 5.00 -8.78 0.79
CA PHE A 16 3.57 -8.84 0.52
C PHE A 16 2.74 -8.03 1.52
N CYS A 17 3.14 -7.99 2.79
CA CYS A 17 2.44 -7.21 3.81
C CYS A 17 3.08 -5.83 3.95
N GLY A 18 2.28 -4.76 3.92
CA GLY A 18 2.77 -3.39 4.00
C GLY A 18 3.49 -3.04 5.31
N ILE A 19 3.28 -3.80 6.38
CA ILE A 19 3.98 -3.63 7.67
C ILE A 19 5.37 -4.29 7.68
N ALA A 20 5.73 -4.98 6.60
CA ALA A 20 7.04 -5.61 6.40
C ALA A 20 7.44 -6.51 7.57
N SER A 21 6.67 -7.59 7.77
CA SER A 21 7.05 -8.66 8.71
C SER A 21 8.42 -9.22 8.30
N ASP A 22 9.42 -9.09 9.18
CA ASP A 22 10.84 -9.40 8.91
C ASP A 22 11.39 -10.56 9.74
N ASP A 23 10.49 -11.27 10.39
CA ASP A 23 10.76 -12.38 11.32
C ASP A 23 10.31 -13.75 10.78
N LEU A 24 10.08 -13.86 9.47
CA LEU A 24 9.57 -15.10 8.89
C LEU A 24 10.65 -16.18 8.86
N LYS A 25 10.20 -17.43 9.06
CA LYS A 25 11.02 -18.62 8.82
C LYS A 25 10.43 -19.37 7.62
N ILE A 26 11.26 -19.54 6.59
CA ILE A 26 10.81 -20.06 5.30
C ILE A 26 11.70 -21.25 4.89
N GLN A 27 11.09 -22.36 4.54
CA GLN A 27 11.74 -23.52 3.94
C GLN A 27 11.62 -23.43 2.43
N VAL A 28 12.72 -23.68 1.74
CA VAL A 28 12.79 -23.79 0.27
C VAL A 28 13.20 -25.21 -0.09
N THR A 29 12.41 -25.86 -0.94
CA THR A 29 12.69 -27.19 -1.47
C THR A 29 12.48 -27.18 -2.98
N GLY A 30 13.56 -27.15 -3.74
CA GLY A 30 13.52 -26.88 -5.18
C GLY A 30 12.86 -25.52 -5.46
N ASN A 31 11.78 -25.52 -6.22
CA ASN A 31 11.01 -24.29 -6.53
C ASN A 31 9.87 -24.01 -5.56
N GLN A 32 9.66 -24.85 -4.54
CA GLN A 32 8.57 -24.67 -3.58
C GLN A 32 9.07 -23.95 -2.33
N LEU A 33 8.29 -23.00 -1.86
CA LEU A 33 8.50 -22.30 -0.59
C LEU A 33 7.37 -22.67 0.37
N LYS A 34 7.72 -22.79 1.64
CA LYS A 34 6.78 -23.01 2.74
C LYS A 34 7.13 -22.11 3.90
N VAL A 35 6.18 -21.33 4.36
CA VAL A 35 6.31 -20.50 5.56
C VAL A 35 6.11 -21.39 6.78
N LEU A 36 7.13 -21.48 7.62
CA LEU A 36 7.13 -22.35 8.81
C LEU A 36 6.67 -21.61 10.07
N GLU A 37 7.07 -20.33 10.22
CA GLU A 37 6.79 -19.54 11.41
C GLU A 37 6.48 -18.07 11.02
N ASN A 38 5.65 -17.44 11.83
CA ASN A 38 5.32 -16.00 11.75
C ASN A 38 4.60 -15.56 10.47
N GLY A 39 4.00 -16.50 9.72
CA GLY A 39 3.20 -16.20 8.53
C GLY A 39 1.80 -15.70 8.88
N ASP A 40 1.29 -14.83 8.04
CA ASP A 40 -0.12 -14.43 7.98
C ASP A 40 -0.73 -14.85 6.64
N VAL A 41 -2.04 -14.68 6.47
CA VAL A 41 -2.75 -15.12 5.26
C VAL A 41 -2.20 -14.48 3.97
N ILE A 42 -1.75 -13.22 4.03
CA ILE A 42 -1.19 -12.49 2.89
C ILE A 42 0.20 -13.02 2.57
N THR A 43 1.01 -13.18 3.60
CA THR A 43 2.38 -13.70 3.51
C THR A 43 2.41 -15.14 3.00
N LEU A 44 1.54 -16.02 3.53
CA LEU A 44 1.38 -17.40 3.07
C LEU A 44 1.00 -17.44 1.59
N ALA A 45 -0.05 -16.72 1.19
CA ALA A 45 -0.49 -16.65 -0.20
C ALA A 45 0.63 -16.14 -1.13
N GLY A 46 1.44 -15.19 -0.65
CA GLY A 46 2.54 -14.63 -1.42
C GLY A 46 3.72 -15.60 -1.60
N PHE A 47 4.22 -16.21 -0.53
CA PHE A 47 5.40 -17.09 -0.61
C PHE A 47 5.10 -18.48 -1.15
N GLU A 48 3.94 -19.05 -0.80
CA GLU A 48 3.61 -20.45 -1.15
C GLU A 48 2.96 -20.58 -2.53
N GLN A 49 2.82 -19.47 -3.27
CA GLN A 49 2.31 -19.51 -4.63
C GLN A 49 3.19 -20.38 -5.54
N PRO A 50 2.61 -21.37 -6.25
CA PRO A 50 3.35 -22.21 -7.17
C PRO A 50 3.99 -21.41 -8.31
N LEU A 51 5.17 -21.85 -8.74
CA LEU A 51 5.80 -21.31 -9.95
C LEU A 51 5.16 -21.98 -11.17
N THR A 52 4.26 -21.29 -11.83
CA THR A 52 3.53 -21.74 -13.02
C THR A 52 3.55 -20.65 -14.09
N ASP A 53 3.26 -21.01 -15.34
CA ASP A 53 3.13 -20.05 -16.44
C ASP A 53 4.35 -19.12 -16.58
N ILE A 54 5.49 -19.75 -16.81
CA ILE A 54 6.81 -19.06 -16.87
C ILE A 54 7.22 -18.63 -18.29
N GLN A 55 6.34 -18.82 -19.28
CA GLN A 55 6.66 -18.51 -20.68
C GLN A 55 6.01 -17.19 -21.11
N PRO A 56 6.74 -16.29 -21.79
CA PRO A 56 6.18 -15.10 -22.38
C PRO A 56 5.14 -15.43 -23.46
N ARG A 57 4.14 -14.56 -23.61
CA ARG A 57 3.10 -14.68 -24.64
C ARG A 57 2.91 -13.40 -25.41
N VAL A 58 2.64 -13.52 -26.71
CA VAL A 58 2.19 -12.42 -27.59
C VAL A 58 0.92 -12.87 -28.29
N GLY A 59 -0.18 -12.14 -28.16
CA GLY A 59 -1.48 -12.52 -28.68
C GLY A 59 -1.94 -13.91 -28.19
N GLY A 60 -1.65 -14.24 -26.92
CA GLY A 60 -1.97 -15.53 -26.30
C GLY A 60 -1.07 -16.70 -26.75
N LYS A 61 -0.10 -16.49 -27.63
CA LYS A 61 0.82 -17.52 -28.11
C LYS A 61 2.17 -17.45 -27.38
N THR A 62 2.66 -18.59 -26.94
CA THR A 62 4.00 -18.69 -26.32
C THR A 62 5.08 -18.28 -27.33
N VAL A 63 5.97 -17.41 -26.87
CA VAL A 63 7.10 -16.88 -27.65
C VAL A 63 8.37 -16.83 -26.78
N THR A 64 9.51 -16.50 -27.39
CA THR A 64 10.74 -16.22 -26.64
C THR A 64 10.66 -14.86 -25.94
N LEU A 65 11.50 -14.66 -24.92
CA LEU A 65 11.59 -13.36 -24.23
C LEU A 65 11.93 -12.22 -25.19
N ASN A 66 12.86 -12.44 -26.13
CA ASN A 66 13.25 -11.42 -27.10
C ASN A 66 12.09 -11.03 -28.04
N GLU A 67 11.30 -12.01 -28.48
CA GLU A 67 10.10 -11.74 -29.30
C GLU A 67 9.06 -10.92 -28.50
N ALA A 68 8.83 -11.26 -27.24
CA ALA A 68 7.89 -10.53 -26.38
C ALA A 68 8.38 -9.08 -26.10
N VAL A 69 9.68 -8.89 -25.81
CA VAL A 69 10.31 -7.58 -25.63
C VAL A 69 10.17 -6.73 -26.92
N THR A 70 10.43 -7.34 -28.07
CA THR A 70 10.29 -6.65 -29.37
C THR A 70 8.85 -6.22 -29.63
N ALA A 71 7.88 -7.11 -29.36
CA ALA A 71 6.45 -6.82 -29.53
C ALA A 71 6.01 -5.67 -28.60
N ALA A 72 6.45 -5.70 -27.33
CA ALA A 72 6.18 -4.61 -26.38
C ALA A 72 6.75 -3.27 -26.86
N ALA A 73 7.99 -3.26 -27.35
CA ALA A 73 8.61 -2.05 -27.90
C ALA A 73 7.88 -1.52 -29.15
N VAL A 74 7.33 -2.39 -29.99
CA VAL A 74 6.51 -1.99 -31.14
C VAL A 74 5.27 -1.23 -30.67
N HIS A 75 4.49 -1.78 -29.74
CA HIS A 75 3.31 -1.10 -29.20
C HIS A 75 3.65 0.27 -28.59
N LEU A 76 4.77 0.39 -27.87
CA LEU A 76 5.18 1.66 -27.27
C LEU A 76 5.68 2.69 -28.29
N ARG A 77 6.33 2.27 -29.37
CA ARG A 77 6.73 3.16 -30.45
C ARG A 77 5.54 3.74 -31.24
N GLU A 78 4.46 2.97 -31.33
CA GLU A 78 3.23 3.38 -32.03
C GLU A 78 2.32 4.23 -31.13
N ALA A 79 2.47 4.14 -29.82
CA ALA A 79 1.66 4.89 -28.86
C ALA A 79 2.05 6.37 -28.82
N ARG A 80 1.03 7.23 -28.69
CA ARG A 80 1.19 8.68 -28.50
C ARG A 80 1.16 9.07 -27.04
N LEU A 81 0.37 8.36 -26.23
CA LEU A 81 0.25 8.58 -24.79
C LEU A 81 0.17 7.22 -24.06
N PRO A 82 1.30 6.52 -23.92
CA PRO A 82 1.31 5.27 -23.19
C PRO A 82 1.09 5.50 -21.68
N LEU A 83 0.22 4.69 -21.09
CA LEU A 83 -0.09 4.69 -19.66
C LEU A 83 0.66 3.56 -18.98
N PHE A 84 1.36 3.88 -17.88
CA PHE A 84 2.04 2.93 -17.03
C PHE A 84 1.26 2.79 -15.72
N GLY A 85 0.83 1.57 -15.39
CA GLY A 85 -0.01 1.29 -14.24
C GLY A 85 0.46 0.09 -13.43
N GLY A 86 -0.29 -0.23 -12.37
CA GLY A 86 0.04 -1.32 -11.45
C GLY A 86 1.01 -0.89 -10.37
N PHE A 87 2.28 -1.10 -10.59
CA PHE A 87 3.39 -0.81 -9.68
C PHE A 87 3.37 -1.61 -8.37
N GLY A 88 2.78 -2.82 -8.42
CA GLY A 88 2.92 -3.83 -7.37
C GLY A 88 4.28 -4.50 -7.43
N THR A 89 5.35 -3.77 -7.06
CA THR A 89 6.72 -4.22 -7.27
C THR A 89 7.72 -3.52 -6.31
N ASP A 90 9.02 -3.77 -6.52
CA ASP A 90 10.12 -3.22 -5.73
C ASP A 90 10.69 -1.89 -6.30
N VAL A 91 11.73 -1.39 -5.64
CA VAL A 91 12.44 -0.16 -6.04
C VAL A 91 13.03 -0.26 -7.45
N ASN A 92 13.65 -1.40 -7.81
CA ASN A 92 14.39 -1.51 -9.07
C ASN A 92 13.44 -1.57 -10.27
N ASP A 93 12.37 -2.35 -10.17
CA ASP A 93 11.36 -2.43 -11.22
C ASP A 93 10.66 -1.08 -11.42
N THR A 94 10.34 -0.38 -10.31
CA THR A 94 9.72 0.95 -10.39
C THR A 94 10.65 1.97 -11.06
N ARG A 95 11.95 1.96 -10.76
CA ARG A 95 12.93 2.84 -11.41
C ARG A 95 13.05 2.57 -12.90
N ALA A 96 13.08 1.30 -13.30
CA ALA A 96 13.14 0.94 -14.70
C ALA A 96 11.86 1.33 -15.47
N ALA A 97 10.69 1.22 -14.84
CA ALA A 97 9.44 1.67 -15.43
C ALA A 97 9.40 3.20 -15.60
N LEU A 98 9.93 3.96 -14.63
CA LEU A 98 10.07 5.42 -14.76
C LEU A 98 10.98 5.80 -15.94
N SER A 99 12.14 5.14 -16.08
CA SER A 99 13.06 5.38 -17.20
C SER A 99 12.38 5.12 -18.55
N LEU A 100 11.67 3.99 -18.66
CA LEU A 100 10.94 3.65 -19.87
C LEU A 100 9.81 4.66 -20.15
N ALA A 101 9.07 5.11 -19.14
CA ALA A 101 8.01 6.11 -19.28
C ALA A 101 8.57 7.48 -19.72
N ASP A 102 9.68 7.92 -19.15
CA ASP A 102 10.39 9.14 -19.58
C ASP A 102 10.81 9.04 -21.06
N ARG A 103 11.37 7.88 -21.43
CA ARG A 103 11.84 7.63 -22.82
C ARG A 103 10.73 7.68 -23.85
N CYS A 104 9.51 7.23 -23.54
CA CYS A 104 8.38 7.19 -24.48
C CYS A 104 7.29 8.25 -24.21
N GLY A 105 7.53 9.21 -23.32
CA GLY A 105 6.56 10.27 -23.01
C GLY A 105 5.31 9.78 -22.29
N GLY A 106 5.43 8.73 -21.47
CA GLY A 106 4.31 8.06 -20.83
C GLY A 106 3.75 8.78 -19.61
N VAL A 107 2.56 8.37 -19.20
CA VAL A 107 1.92 8.78 -17.94
C VAL A 107 1.98 7.63 -16.95
N LEU A 108 2.31 7.92 -15.69
CA LEU A 108 2.39 6.92 -14.62
C LEU A 108 1.30 7.16 -13.58
N ASP A 109 0.53 6.12 -13.26
CA ASP A 109 -0.42 6.11 -12.14
C ASP A 109 -0.48 4.73 -11.49
N GLN A 110 -0.51 4.68 -10.16
CA GLN A 110 -0.51 3.43 -9.42
C GLN A 110 -1.92 2.83 -9.35
N ALA A 111 -2.02 1.50 -9.25
CA ALA A 111 -3.30 0.80 -9.12
C ALA A 111 -4.16 1.29 -7.94
N ARG A 112 -3.53 1.74 -6.85
CA ARG A 112 -4.23 2.24 -5.64
C ARG A 112 -4.09 3.75 -5.44
N ALA A 113 -3.74 4.50 -6.49
CA ALA A 113 -3.50 5.94 -6.41
C ALA A 113 -4.70 6.72 -5.89
N GLU A 114 -5.93 6.32 -6.22
CA GLU A 114 -7.16 6.99 -5.76
C GLU A 114 -7.28 7.04 -4.22
N GLY A 115 -6.98 5.95 -3.55
CA GLY A 115 -6.91 5.93 -2.09
C GLY A 115 -5.79 6.81 -1.54
N GLY A 116 -4.60 6.71 -2.12
CA GLY A 116 -3.44 7.49 -1.74
C GLY A 116 -3.61 8.99 -1.96
N LEU A 117 -4.32 9.38 -3.03
CA LEU A 117 -4.56 10.78 -3.38
C LEU A 117 -5.25 11.56 -2.25
N ARG A 118 -6.21 10.95 -1.55
CA ARG A 118 -6.90 11.59 -0.41
C ARG A 118 -5.92 12.06 0.66
N ASN A 119 -4.93 11.24 0.96
CA ASN A 119 -3.86 11.61 1.89
C ASN A 119 -2.92 12.68 1.30
N LEU A 120 -2.58 12.56 0.01
CA LEU A 120 -1.68 13.50 -0.67
C LEU A 120 -2.27 14.91 -0.78
N LEU A 121 -3.58 15.05 -1.01
CA LEU A 121 -4.25 16.34 -1.04
C LEU A 121 -4.15 17.05 0.32
N VAL A 122 -4.37 16.34 1.42
CA VAL A 122 -4.22 16.91 2.77
C VAL A 122 -2.77 17.24 3.09
N LEU A 123 -1.84 16.36 2.72
CA LEU A 123 -0.41 16.59 2.92
C LEU A 123 0.08 17.84 2.16
N ALA A 124 -0.38 18.04 0.94
CA ALA A 124 -0.02 19.19 0.11
C ALA A 124 -0.64 20.51 0.57
N ASP A 125 -1.86 20.47 1.15
CA ASP A 125 -2.60 21.66 1.59
C ASP A 125 -2.18 22.09 3.00
N THR A 126 -2.38 21.22 3.99
CA THR A 126 -2.21 21.59 5.42
C THR A 126 -1.07 20.84 6.10
N GLY A 127 -0.56 19.78 5.48
CA GLY A 127 0.37 18.87 6.14
C GLY A 127 -0.28 18.06 7.25
N TRP A 128 0.49 17.23 7.91
CA TRP A 128 0.05 16.45 9.08
C TRP A 128 1.20 16.18 10.06
N MET A 129 0.83 15.81 11.28
CA MET A 129 1.77 15.30 12.28
C MET A 129 1.62 13.78 12.34
N ALA A 130 2.51 13.06 11.66
CA ALA A 130 2.47 11.60 11.59
C ALA A 130 3.50 10.96 12.52
N CYS A 131 3.20 9.75 12.97
CA CYS A 131 4.14 8.87 13.65
C CYS A 131 4.55 7.71 12.76
N THR A 132 5.56 6.99 13.22
CA THR A 132 6.04 5.76 12.64
C THR A 132 5.43 4.54 13.35
N LEU A 133 5.49 3.37 12.73
CA LEU A 133 5.15 2.11 13.40
C LEU A 133 6.05 1.84 14.61
N ALA A 134 7.30 2.33 14.60
CA ALA A 134 8.21 2.22 15.75
C ALA A 134 7.76 3.11 16.91
N GLU A 135 7.23 4.30 16.66
CA GLU A 135 6.66 5.14 17.71
C GLU A 135 5.35 4.56 18.24
N LEU A 136 4.47 4.07 17.37
CA LEU A 136 3.28 3.32 17.81
C LEU A 136 3.68 2.18 18.75
N LYS A 137 4.61 1.32 18.31
CA LYS A 137 5.11 0.16 19.08
C LYS A 137 5.60 0.53 20.47
N ASN A 138 6.27 1.68 20.60
CA ASN A 138 7.02 2.01 21.82
C ASN A 138 6.31 3.02 22.72
N ARG A 139 5.23 3.70 22.26
CA ARG A 139 4.68 4.85 22.97
C ARG A 139 3.17 4.90 23.11
N VAL A 140 2.40 4.26 22.23
CA VAL A 140 0.95 4.48 22.17
C VAL A 140 0.25 4.04 23.46
N ASP A 141 -0.60 4.92 24.00
CA ASP A 141 -1.52 4.60 25.09
C ASP A 141 -2.94 4.37 24.53
N VAL A 142 -3.33 5.20 23.55
CA VAL A 142 -4.66 5.17 22.94
C VAL A 142 -4.52 5.15 21.43
N LEU A 143 -5.07 4.14 20.78
CA LEU A 143 -5.17 4.03 19.33
C LEU A 143 -6.62 4.18 18.90
N VAL A 144 -6.91 5.21 18.09
CA VAL A 144 -8.20 5.35 17.41
C VAL A 144 -8.05 4.86 15.98
N VAL A 145 -8.91 3.92 15.58
CA VAL A 145 -9.05 3.44 14.21
C VAL A 145 -10.31 4.04 13.61
N PHE A 146 -10.14 4.91 12.61
CA PHE A 146 -11.25 5.64 12.01
C PHE A 146 -11.64 5.07 10.64
N GLY A 147 -12.90 4.71 10.48
CA GLY A 147 -13.50 4.28 9.20
C GLY A 147 -12.84 3.07 8.53
N SER A 148 -12.03 2.32 9.24
CA SER A 148 -11.14 1.32 8.65
C SER A 148 -11.15 0.01 9.41
N ASP A 149 -10.76 -1.06 8.72
CA ASP A 149 -10.47 -2.36 9.32
C ASP A 149 -8.99 -2.67 9.10
N VAL A 150 -8.19 -2.35 10.11
CA VAL A 150 -6.73 -2.54 10.05
C VAL A 150 -6.36 -4.03 10.12
N GLU A 151 -7.19 -4.84 10.78
CA GLU A 151 -6.93 -6.26 10.97
C GLU A 151 -7.02 -7.03 9.65
N ALA A 152 -8.01 -6.70 8.81
CA ALA A 152 -8.18 -7.32 7.50
C ALA A 152 -7.01 -7.03 6.55
N ASP A 153 -6.50 -5.80 6.55
CA ASP A 153 -5.44 -5.37 5.64
C ASP A 153 -4.03 -5.67 6.15
N PHE A 154 -3.85 -5.71 7.47
CA PHE A 154 -2.56 -5.95 8.13
C PHE A 154 -2.70 -6.97 9.27
N PRO A 155 -2.82 -8.28 8.97
CA PRO A 155 -3.18 -9.31 9.95
C PRO A 155 -2.25 -9.41 11.17
N ARG A 156 -0.99 -8.95 11.08
CA ARG A 156 -0.04 -8.94 12.21
C ARG A 156 0.18 -7.57 12.83
N PHE A 157 -0.69 -6.58 12.52
CA PHE A 157 -0.53 -5.22 13.02
C PHE A 157 -0.59 -5.15 14.54
N TYR A 158 -1.61 -5.73 15.15
CA TYR A 158 -1.80 -5.69 16.58
C TYR A 158 -0.72 -6.45 17.34
N GLU A 159 -0.40 -7.66 16.90
CA GLU A 159 0.66 -8.48 17.47
C GLU A 159 2.01 -7.76 17.50
N ARG A 160 2.37 -7.13 16.38
CA ARG A 160 3.71 -6.56 16.21
C ARG A 160 3.87 -5.16 16.78
N PHE A 161 2.81 -4.35 16.80
CA PHE A 161 2.92 -2.92 17.08
C PHE A 161 2.03 -2.43 18.22
N VAL A 162 1.04 -3.22 18.65
CA VAL A 162 0.13 -2.82 19.72
C VAL A 162 0.29 -3.69 20.96
N TRP A 163 0.27 -5.01 20.81
CA TRP A 163 0.40 -5.97 21.90
C TRP A 163 1.80 -6.57 22.03
N ASN A 164 2.81 -5.91 21.45
CA ASN A 164 4.21 -6.33 21.54
C ASN A 164 4.67 -6.40 23.01
N LYS A 165 5.42 -7.47 23.34
CA LYS A 165 5.86 -7.75 24.72
C LYS A 165 6.88 -6.74 25.28
N GLU A 166 7.70 -6.17 24.38
CA GLU A 166 8.80 -5.30 24.75
C GLU A 166 8.66 -3.91 24.13
N THR A 167 8.87 -2.88 24.92
CA THR A 167 8.95 -1.49 24.49
C THR A 167 10.25 -0.85 24.95
N LEU A 168 10.74 0.15 24.20
CA LEU A 168 11.97 0.88 24.57
C LEU A 168 11.84 1.69 25.86
N PHE A 169 10.61 2.01 26.27
CA PHE A 169 10.34 2.88 27.42
C PHE A 169 9.68 2.14 28.60
N GLY A 170 9.65 0.80 28.55
CA GLY A 170 9.09 -0.02 29.64
C GLY A 170 7.58 0.12 29.84
N GLN A 171 6.85 0.56 28.80
CA GLN A 171 5.40 0.71 28.85
C GLN A 171 4.72 -0.66 28.92
N ASP A 172 3.73 -0.81 29.79
CA ASP A 172 2.83 -1.98 29.77
C ASP A 172 1.84 -1.89 28.62
N THR A 173 2.12 -2.65 27.56
CA THR A 173 1.29 -2.66 26.36
C THR A 173 -0.10 -3.25 26.60
N GLY A 174 -0.29 -4.08 27.61
CA GLY A 174 -1.60 -4.62 27.99
C GLY A 174 -2.59 -3.56 28.47
N GLN A 175 -2.13 -2.37 28.87
CA GLN A 175 -2.98 -1.26 29.31
C GLN A 175 -3.44 -0.36 28.16
N ARG A 176 -2.98 -0.58 26.94
CA ARG A 176 -3.37 0.22 25.78
C ARG A 176 -4.86 0.13 25.50
N GLU A 177 -5.43 1.20 25.02
CA GLU A 177 -6.86 1.29 24.67
C GLU A 177 -7.01 1.41 23.16
N ILE A 178 -7.92 0.60 22.60
CA ILE A 178 -8.26 0.63 21.18
C ILE A 178 -9.70 1.12 21.04
N ILE A 179 -9.91 2.12 20.18
CA ILE A 179 -11.20 2.70 19.89
C ILE A 179 -11.45 2.67 18.39
N TYR A 180 -12.48 1.95 17.96
CA TYR A 180 -12.95 1.98 16.59
C TYR A 180 -14.08 2.99 16.43
N ILE A 181 -14.00 3.84 15.40
CA ILE A 181 -15.05 4.77 15.03
C ILE A 181 -15.45 4.46 13.58
N GLY A 182 -16.74 4.19 13.37
CA GLY A 182 -17.27 3.76 12.08
C GLY A 182 -17.24 2.24 11.92
N ARG A 183 -16.32 1.74 11.13
CA ARG A 183 -16.20 0.31 10.84
C ARG A 183 -15.76 -0.50 12.06
N ARG A 184 -16.31 -1.71 12.22
CA ARG A 184 -15.89 -2.67 13.24
C ARG A 184 -14.67 -3.46 12.76
N PRO A 185 -13.82 -3.97 13.67
CA PRO A 185 -12.80 -4.96 13.30
C PRO A 185 -13.46 -6.24 12.77
N SER A 186 -12.80 -6.91 11.82
CA SER A 186 -13.29 -8.17 11.23
C SER A 186 -13.02 -9.40 12.10
N GLY A 187 -12.06 -9.33 13.00
CA GLY A 187 -11.66 -10.40 13.90
C GLY A 187 -11.51 -9.92 15.35
N ASP A 188 -10.61 -10.57 16.09
CA ASP A 188 -10.43 -10.37 17.52
C ASP A 188 -9.02 -9.87 17.90
N GLN A 189 -8.15 -9.59 16.94
CA GLN A 189 -6.75 -9.19 17.21
C GLN A 189 -6.64 -7.85 17.95
N ALA A 190 -7.67 -6.98 17.83
CA ALA A 190 -7.76 -5.75 18.60
C ALA A 190 -8.11 -5.97 20.09
N THR A 191 -8.46 -7.20 20.47
CA THR A 191 -8.71 -7.57 21.87
C THR A 191 -7.40 -7.56 22.66
N ALA A 192 -7.40 -6.88 23.79
CA ALA A 192 -6.22 -6.82 24.66
C ALA A 192 -5.85 -8.20 25.25
N PRO A 193 -4.60 -8.41 25.64
CA PRO A 193 -4.15 -9.69 26.22
C PRO A 193 -4.91 -10.13 27.50
N ASP A 194 -5.53 -9.18 28.22
CA ASP A 194 -6.38 -9.42 29.38
C ASP A 194 -7.84 -9.75 29.04
N GLY A 195 -8.20 -9.81 27.75
CA GLY A 195 -9.55 -10.07 27.24
C GLY A 195 -10.43 -8.83 27.07
N ARG A 196 -9.93 -7.64 27.36
CA ARG A 196 -10.65 -6.36 27.19
C ARG A 196 -10.87 -6.09 25.71
N GLN A 197 -12.15 -5.88 25.35
CA GLN A 197 -12.56 -5.60 23.99
C GLN A 197 -12.28 -4.15 23.58
N PRO A 198 -11.99 -3.87 22.31
CA PRO A 198 -11.92 -2.51 21.83
C PRO A 198 -13.29 -1.80 21.99
N LYS A 199 -13.26 -0.51 22.32
CA LYS A 199 -14.47 0.31 22.26
C LYS A 199 -14.85 0.52 20.80
N VAL A 200 -16.11 0.24 20.43
CA VAL A 200 -16.60 0.43 19.06
C VAL A 200 -17.75 1.43 19.05
N LEU A 201 -17.59 2.50 18.27
CA LEU A 201 -18.60 3.52 18.00
C LEU A 201 -19.01 3.41 16.53
N PRO A 202 -20.02 2.59 16.18
CA PRO A 202 -20.36 2.30 14.80
C PRO A 202 -21.10 3.47 14.15
N CYS A 203 -20.77 3.78 12.90
CA CYS A 203 -21.56 4.64 12.02
C CYS A 203 -21.29 4.28 10.56
N GLU A 204 -22.21 4.66 9.68
CA GLU A 204 -22.11 4.39 8.26
C GLU A 204 -21.10 5.34 7.57
N PRO A 205 -20.49 4.93 6.44
CA PRO A 205 -19.47 5.74 5.75
C PRO A 205 -19.93 7.15 5.38
N GLU A 206 -21.21 7.35 5.06
CA GLU A 206 -21.79 8.64 4.73
C GLU A 206 -21.77 9.62 5.92
N GLN A 207 -21.63 9.10 7.14
CA GLN A 207 -21.57 9.87 8.36
C GLN A 207 -20.14 10.22 8.81
N TYR A 208 -19.12 9.61 8.21
CA TYR A 208 -17.72 9.85 8.58
C TYR A 208 -17.33 11.34 8.53
N PRO A 209 -17.73 12.13 7.51
CA PRO A 209 -17.42 13.57 7.50
C PRO A 209 -17.97 14.32 8.70
N ALA A 210 -19.22 14.06 9.07
CA ALA A 210 -19.88 14.70 10.21
C ALA A 210 -19.24 14.30 11.54
N VAL A 211 -18.90 13.00 11.70
CA VAL A 211 -18.26 12.48 12.90
C VAL A 211 -16.84 13.05 13.06
N ALA A 212 -16.05 13.11 11.99
CA ALA A 212 -14.71 13.68 12.01
C ALA A 212 -14.75 15.18 12.35
N ALA A 213 -15.69 15.93 11.76
CA ALA A 213 -15.90 17.35 12.08
C ALA A 213 -16.32 17.55 13.54
N ALA A 214 -17.21 16.69 14.07
CA ALA A 214 -17.62 16.75 15.47
C ALA A 214 -16.45 16.49 16.43
N LEU A 215 -15.62 15.49 16.15
CA LEU A 215 -14.42 15.22 16.94
C LEU A 215 -13.45 16.41 16.93
N ASN A 216 -13.20 17.01 15.78
CA ASN A 216 -12.37 18.21 15.67
C ASN A 216 -12.97 19.41 16.43
N ALA A 217 -14.27 19.66 16.31
CA ALA A 217 -14.95 20.72 17.03
C ALA A 217 -14.87 20.54 18.55
N LEU A 218 -15.12 19.32 19.05
CA LEU A 218 -15.00 18.97 20.47
C LEU A 218 -13.56 19.11 20.98
N ALA A 219 -12.57 18.74 20.19
CA ALA A 219 -11.16 18.92 20.54
C ALA A 219 -10.81 20.40 20.69
N ASN A 220 -11.40 21.28 19.86
CA ASN A 220 -11.29 22.73 19.95
C ASN A 220 -12.13 23.35 21.11
N GLY A 221 -12.82 22.55 21.91
CA GLY A 221 -13.62 23.03 23.05
C GLY A 221 -15.04 23.52 22.68
N ALA A 222 -15.51 23.23 21.47
CA ALA A 222 -16.87 23.59 21.07
C ALA A 222 -17.90 22.73 21.83
N THR A 223 -19.06 23.31 22.06
CA THR A 223 -20.25 22.62 22.57
C THR A 223 -21.19 22.33 21.42
N LEU A 224 -21.44 21.03 21.18
CA LEU A 224 -22.41 20.61 20.17
C LEU A 224 -23.82 20.62 20.75
N GLN A 225 -24.77 21.17 20.01
CA GLN A 225 -26.18 21.24 20.43
C GLN A 225 -26.96 19.97 20.11
N ALA A 226 -26.46 19.14 19.18
CA ALA A 226 -27.05 17.86 18.82
C ALA A 226 -26.80 16.82 19.92
N GLU A 227 -27.75 15.92 20.12
CA GLU A 227 -27.57 14.77 21.03
C GLU A 227 -26.71 13.69 20.39
N GLN A 228 -26.78 13.56 19.06
CA GLN A 228 -26.05 12.55 18.28
C GLN A 228 -25.46 13.17 17.00
N VAL A 229 -24.35 12.63 16.54
CA VAL A 229 -23.75 12.89 15.23
C VAL A 229 -23.43 11.55 14.59
N GLY A 230 -23.95 11.31 13.39
CA GLY A 230 -23.75 10.04 12.67
C GLY A 230 -24.27 8.79 13.42
N GLY A 231 -25.32 8.96 14.25
CA GLY A 231 -25.85 7.88 15.08
C GLY A 231 -25.04 7.62 16.37
N ILE A 232 -23.92 8.34 16.57
CA ILE A 232 -23.10 8.24 17.79
C ILE A 232 -23.51 9.36 18.76
N ALA A 233 -23.72 9.03 20.04
CA ALA A 233 -24.00 10.02 21.07
C ALA A 233 -22.84 11.02 21.18
N VAL A 234 -23.15 12.32 21.25
CA VAL A 234 -22.13 13.37 21.41
C VAL A 234 -21.33 13.18 22.70
N ALA A 235 -21.98 12.65 23.77
CA ALA A 235 -21.30 12.28 24.99
C ALA A 235 -20.17 11.25 24.78
N ASP A 236 -20.38 10.25 23.91
CA ASP A 236 -19.37 9.27 23.57
C ASP A 236 -18.23 9.86 22.75
N LEU A 237 -18.52 10.72 21.75
CA LEU A 237 -17.50 11.45 20.99
C LEU A 237 -16.67 12.35 21.90
N LYS A 238 -17.32 13.05 22.85
CA LYS A 238 -16.64 13.85 23.87
C LYS A 238 -15.73 13.00 24.74
N ALA A 239 -16.20 11.83 25.19
CA ALA A 239 -15.39 10.90 25.97
C ALA A 239 -14.14 10.43 25.22
N VAL A 240 -14.24 10.17 23.90
CA VAL A 240 -13.07 9.86 23.06
C VAL A 240 -12.07 11.02 23.05
N VAL A 241 -12.53 12.24 22.81
CA VAL A 241 -11.66 13.43 22.78
C VAL A 241 -10.97 13.65 24.14
N GLU A 242 -11.69 13.54 25.25
CA GLU A 242 -11.10 13.67 26.60
C GLU A 242 -10.10 12.55 26.87
N ARG A 243 -10.36 11.34 26.41
CA ARG A 243 -9.41 10.24 26.54
C ARG A 243 -8.13 10.47 25.71
N LEU A 244 -8.25 11.02 24.51
CA LEU A 244 -7.11 11.44 23.69
C LEU A 244 -6.28 12.53 24.37
N LYS A 245 -6.92 13.51 24.99
CA LYS A 245 -6.26 14.59 25.76
C LYS A 245 -5.54 14.07 27.01
N ALA A 246 -6.06 13.02 27.65
CA ALA A 246 -5.48 12.42 28.85
C ALA A 246 -4.36 11.41 28.56
N ALA A 247 -4.20 10.97 27.31
CA ALA A 247 -3.15 10.06 26.90
C ALA A 247 -1.78 10.75 26.90
N SER A 248 -0.71 10.02 27.24
CA SER A 248 0.65 10.52 27.02
C SER A 248 1.00 10.55 25.53
N TYR A 249 0.56 9.51 24.79
CA TYR A 249 0.75 9.41 23.34
C TYR A 249 -0.47 8.77 22.68
N SER A 250 -1.22 9.55 21.93
CA SER A 250 -2.39 9.06 21.20
C SER A 250 -2.11 9.00 19.70
N VAL A 251 -2.67 7.98 19.04
CA VAL A 251 -2.54 7.80 17.59
C VAL A 251 -3.92 7.64 16.96
N VAL A 252 -4.16 8.37 15.88
CA VAL A 252 -5.34 8.20 15.03
C VAL A 252 -4.89 7.59 13.71
N THR A 253 -5.41 6.40 13.38
CA THR A 253 -5.07 5.67 12.17
C THR A 253 -6.27 5.51 11.26
N TRP A 254 -6.01 5.46 9.95
CA TRP A 254 -7.00 5.16 8.91
C TRP A 254 -6.31 4.54 7.69
N LEU A 255 -7.10 3.85 6.88
CA LEU A 255 -6.73 3.45 5.52
C LEU A 255 -7.51 4.32 4.54
N ALA A 256 -6.82 5.18 3.81
CA ALA A 256 -7.48 6.12 2.89
C ALA A 256 -8.27 5.40 1.77
N GLY A 257 -7.90 4.17 1.42
CA GLY A 257 -8.65 3.31 0.50
C GLY A 257 -10.04 2.95 1.01
N HIS A 258 -10.23 2.82 2.33
CA HIS A 258 -11.53 2.52 2.95
C HIS A 258 -12.46 3.73 3.03
N LEU A 259 -11.93 4.95 2.90
CA LEU A 259 -12.72 6.18 2.86
C LEU A 259 -13.16 6.50 1.42
N ALA A 260 -13.83 5.53 0.77
CA ALA A 260 -14.12 5.55 -0.67
C ALA A 260 -15.43 6.31 -0.98
N TYR A 261 -15.49 7.60 -0.69
CA TYR A 261 -16.58 8.51 -1.01
C TYR A 261 -16.04 9.88 -1.47
N ALA A 262 -16.91 10.69 -2.08
CA ALA A 262 -16.53 12.01 -2.59
C ALA A 262 -16.03 12.92 -1.47
N HIS A 263 -14.93 13.64 -1.71
CA HIS A 263 -14.31 14.58 -0.77
C HIS A 263 -13.88 13.95 0.57
N ALA A 264 -13.50 12.66 0.57
CA ALA A 264 -13.00 12.00 1.78
C ALA A 264 -11.66 12.57 2.28
N ASP A 265 -10.93 13.27 1.43
CA ASP A 265 -9.78 14.12 1.81
C ASP A 265 -10.15 15.14 2.90
N LEU A 266 -11.34 15.75 2.83
CA LEU A 266 -11.81 16.68 3.88
C LEU A 266 -12.03 15.97 5.22
N THR A 267 -12.45 14.70 5.22
CA THR A 267 -12.53 13.91 6.46
C THR A 267 -11.13 13.68 7.05
N VAL A 268 -10.17 13.30 6.21
CA VAL A 268 -8.76 13.16 6.63
C VAL A 268 -8.23 14.49 7.17
N GLN A 269 -8.55 15.61 6.52
CA GLN A 269 -8.17 16.95 7.00
C GLN A 269 -8.73 17.27 8.39
N GLN A 270 -10.01 16.94 8.67
CA GLN A 270 -10.59 17.11 10.00
C GLN A 270 -9.86 16.30 11.07
N LEU A 271 -9.49 15.07 10.79
CA LEU A 271 -8.70 14.24 11.70
C LEU A 271 -7.30 14.84 11.95
N CYS A 272 -6.64 15.32 10.90
CA CYS A 272 -5.33 15.96 11.01
C CYS A 272 -5.41 17.27 11.80
N GLN A 273 -6.43 18.09 11.60
CA GLN A 273 -6.66 19.32 12.37
C GLN A 273 -6.93 19.01 13.84
N MET A 274 -7.73 18.00 14.16
CA MET A 274 -7.93 17.53 15.54
C MET A 274 -6.60 17.17 16.20
N ILE A 275 -5.72 16.44 15.52
CA ILE A 275 -4.39 16.07 16.02
C ILE A 275 -3.56 17.32 16.32
N VAL A 276 -3.57 18.32 15.44
CA VAL A 276 -2.87 19.60 15.68
C VAL A 276 -3.40 20.29 16.95
N VAL A 277 -4.72 20.30 17.13
CA VAL A 277 -5.36 20.92 18.30
C VAL A 277 -4.97 20.20 19.61
N LEU A 278 -4.99 18.87 19.60
CA LEU A 278 -4.58 18.04 20.75
C LEU A 278 -3.13 18.37 21.18
N ASN A 279 -2.23 18.57 20.23
CA ASN A 279 -0.84 18.91 20.51
C ASN A 279 -0.63 20.35 21.03
N LYS A 280 -1.54 21.27 20.76
CA LYS A 280 -1.44 22.67 21.26
C LYS A 280 -1.55 22.76 22.78
N SER A 281 -2.24 21.82 23.44
CA SER A 281 -2.39 21.81 24.89
C SER A 281 -1.06 21.54 25.64
N GLY A 282 -0.10 20.90 24.97
CA GLY A 282 1.19 20.51 25.55
C GLY A 282 1.13 19.33 26.54
N ALA A 283 -0.07 18.88 26.93
CA ALA A 283 -0.25 17.80 27.91
C ALA A 283 -0.15 16.41 27.27
N THR A 284 -0.59 16.27 26.03
CA THR A 284 -0.52 15.04 25.24
C THR A 284 0.38 15.19 24.03
N ARG A 285 0.78 14.07 23.44
CA ARG A 285 1.30 13.99 22.06
C ARG A 285 0.32 13.16 21.25
N ALA A 286 -0.21 13.74 20.20
CA ALA A 286 -1.13 13.09 19.29
C ALA A 286 -0.51 13.02 17.90
N SER A 287 -0.68 11.91 17.18
CA SER A 287 -0.13 11.71 15.84
C SER A 287 -1.10 10.98 14.93
N ALA A 288 -0.99 11.26 13.64
CA ALA A 288 -1.63 10.47 12.59
C ALA A 288 -0.78 9.22 12.25
N LEU A 289 -1.43 8.14 11.88
CA LEU A 289 -0.80 7.00 11.23
C LEU A 289 -1.63 6.60 9.99
N PRO A 290 -1.43 7.29 8.84
CA PRO A 290 -2.11 6.92 7.62
C PRO A 290 -1.53 5.61 7.09
N LEU A 291 -2.27 4.52 7.22
CA LEU A 291 -1.88 3.20 6.74
C LEU A 291 -2.19 3.05 5.24
N GLY A 292 -1.46 2.18 4.61
CA GLY A 292 -1.52 1.81 3.19
C GLY A 292 -0.25 1.04 2.85
N GLY A 293 0.03 0.74 1.59
CA GLY A 293 1.31 0.17 1.24
C GLY A 293 1.33 -1.34 1.09
N GLN A 294 0.19 -1.95 0.83
CA GLN A 294 0.15 -3.32 0.34
C GLN A 294 0.68 -3.39 -1.10
N ASP A 295 1.23 -4.56 -1.47
CA ASP A 295 1.69 -4.85 -2.83
C ASP A 295 2.69 -3.80 -3.39
N GLY A 296 3.48 -3.13 -2.55
CA GLY A 296 4.54 -2.24 -3.01
C GLY A 296 4.14 -0.81 -3.40
N ASP A 297 2.87 -0.40 -3.26
CA ASP A 297 2.40 0.94 -3.65
C ASP A 297 3.14 2.08 -2.93
N ARG A 298 3.51 1.91 -1.66
CA ARG A 298 4.36 2.88 -0.94
C ARG A 298 5.76 2.96 -1.51
N THR A 299 6.31 1.82 -1.91
CA THR A 299 7.62 1.75 -2.58
C THR A 299 7.58 2.54 -3.88
N ALA A 300 6.57 2.33 -4.69
CA ALA A 300 6.39 3.07 -5.94
C ALA A 300 6.27 4.58 -5.70
N SER A 301 5.43 5.02 -4.75
CA SER A 301 5.30 6.45 -4.39
C SER A 301 6.62 7.07 -3.96
N GLN A 302 7.44 6.36 -3.18
CA GLN A 302 8.75 6.85 -2.75
C GLN A 302 9.69 7.01 -3.94
N VAL A 303 9.79 6.00 -4.81
CA VAL A 303 10.66 6.05 -5.99
C VAL A 303 10.22 7.17 -6.94
N PHE A 304 8.93 7.34 -7.16
CA PHE A 304 8.38 8.43 -7.97
C PHE A 304 8.79 9.79 -7.39
N ALA A 305 8.59 9.99 -6.07
CA ALA A 305 8.94 11.24 -5.42
C ALA A 305 10.44 11.56 -5.49
N TRP A 306 11.33 10.57 -5.37
CA TRP A 306 12.78 10.81 -5.44
C TRP A 306 13.24 11.17 -6.83
N GLN A 307 12.66 10.58 -7.87
CA GLN A 307 13.14 10.75 -9.24
C GLN A 307 12.46 11.90 -9.97
N THR A 308 11.25 12.29 -9.54
CA THR A 308 10.46 13.31 -10.26
C THR A 308 10.05 14.49 -9.39
N GLY A 309 10.09 14.35 -8.06
CA GLY A 309 9.51 15.31 -7.10
C GLY A 309 8.02 15.08 -6.82
N TYR A 310 7.36 14.10 -7.47
CA TYR A 310 5.93 13.84 -7.36
C TYR A 310 5.63 12.38 -7.01
N PRO A 311 4.65 12.08 -6.13
CA PRO A 311 4.46 10.72 -5.61
C PRO A 311 3.59 9.81 -6.49
N THR A 312 2.85 10.33 -7.45
CA THR A 312 1.94 9.62 -8.36
C THR A 312 1.45 10.55 -9.48
N ARG A 313 0.72 10.02 -10.47
CA ARG A 313 0.05 10.79 -11.54
C ARG A 313 0.99 11.76 -12.26
N ILE A 314 2.06 11.18 -12.80
CA ILE A 314 3.17 11.89 -13.41
C ILE A 314 3.09 11.70 -14.92
N SER A 315 3.19 12.77 -15.69
CA SER A 315 3.24 12.76 -17.16
C SER A 315 4.61 13.19 -17.65
N TYR A 316 5.19 12.43 -18.56
CA TYR A 316 6.38 12.78 -19.33
C TYR A 316 6.06 13.23 -20.76
N ALA A 317 4.79 13.44 -21.12
CA ALA A 317 4.36 13.78 -22.48
C ALA A 317 5.06 15.02 -23.05
N ARG A 318 5.59 15.91 -22.20
CA ARG A 318 6.31 17.14 -22.62
C ARG A 318 7.82 17.02 -22.47
N GLY A 319 8.35 15.80 -22.20
CA GLY A 319 9.80 15.56 -22.07
C GLY A 319 10.39 15.90 -20.70
N TYR A 320 9.56 16.16 -19.70
CA TYR A 320 9.93 16.33 -18.28
C TYR A 320 8.74 15.94 -17.40
N PRO A 321 8.97 15.58 -16.10
CA PRO A 321 7.88 15.13 -15.24
C PRO A 321 6.95 16.29 -14.87
N GLU A 322 5.67 16.11 -15.10
CA GLU A 322 4.59 17.01 -14.69
C GLU A 322 3.60 16.25 -13.80
N TYR A 323 3.14 16.91 -12.76
CA TYR A 323 2.16 16.36 -11.82
C TYR A 323 0.79 17.01 -12.02
N ASP A 324 -0.20 16.18 -12.27
CA ASP A 324 -1.60 16.61 -12.18
C ASP A 324 -2.43 15.49 -11.56
N PRO A 325 -2.92 15.71 -10.31
CA PRO A 325 -3.65 14.67 -9.57
C PRO A 325 -4.98 14.27 -10.19
N TYR A 326 -5.53 15.07 -11.09
CA TYR A 326 -6.82 14.83 -11.74
C TYR A 326 -6.65 14.42 -13.19
N HIS A 327 -5.89 15.17 -13.99
CA HIS A 327 -5.74 14.92 -15.43
C HIS A 327 -4.90 13.66 -15.72
N ASN A 328 -3.90 13.35 -14.89
CA ASN A 328 -3.06 12.16 -15.08
C ASN A 328 -3.60 10.91 -14.36
N SER A 329 -4.89 10.88 -14.02
CA SER A 329 -5.55 9.68 -13.47
C SER A 329 -5.68 8.60 -14.54
N ALA A 330 -5.20 7.38 -14.24
CA ALA A 330 -5.33 6.23 -15.14
C ALA A 330 -6.78 5.93 -15.50
N ALA A 331 -7.69 5.99 -14.51
CA ALA A 331 -9.11 5.75 -14.73
C ALA A 331 -9.71 6.77 -15.71
N ARG A 332 -9.36 8.06 -15.59
CA ARG A 332 -9.80 9.12 -16.51
C ARG A 332 -9.22 8.92 -17.90
N LEU A 333 -7.89 8.75 -18.01
CA LEU A 333 -7.21 8.60 -19.31
C LEU A 333 -7.75 7.43 -20.13
N LEU A 334 -8.11 6.32 -19.46
CA LEU A 334 -8.74 5.17 -20.10
C LEU A 334 -10.20 5.45 -20.48
N ALA A 335 -10.98 6.08 -19.58
CA ALA A 335 -12.40 6.38 -19.82
C ALA A 335 -12.59 7.38 -20.96
N ASP A 336 -11.71 8.38 -21.07
CA ASP A 336 -11.75 9.44 -22.08
C ASP A 336 -11.07 9.01 -23.41
N GLY A 337 -10.45 7.81 -23.46
CA GLY A 337 -9.75 7.30 -24.63
C GLY A 337 -8.50 8.11 -25.01
N GLU A 338 -7.89 8.79 -24.03
CA GLU A 338 -6.66 9.55 -24.23
C GLU A 338 -5.41 8.66 -24.27
N ALA A 339 -5.36 7.64 -23.38
CA ALA A 339 -4.30 6.64 -23.42
C ALA A 339 -4.51 5.66 -24.58
N ASP A 340 -3.44 5.31 -25.29
CA ASP A 340 -3.47 4.44 -26.48
C ASP A 340 -2.56 3.20 -26.38
N ALA A 341 -1.87 3.00 -25.26
CA ALA A 341 -1.23 1.76 -24.84
C ALA A 341 -1.19 1.68 -23.31
N LEU A 342 -1.22 0.47 -22.74
CA LEU A 342 -1.12 0.23 -21.29
C LEU A 342 0.06 -0.69 -21.00
N VAL A 343 0.98 -0.25 -20.13
CA VAL A 343 2.00 -1.07 -19.50
C VAL A 343 1.60 -1.31 -18.05
N TRP A 344 1.44 -2.57 -17.67
CA TRP A 344 1.05 -2.96 -16.31
C TRP A 344 2.16 -3.73 -15.62
N VAL A 345 2.64 -3.22 -14.48
CA VAL A 345 3.73 -3.82 -13.70
C VAL A 345 3.19 -4.35 -12.38
N ALA A 346 3.15 -5.69 -12.23
CA ALA A 346 2.62 -6.36 -11.04
C ALA A 346 3.41 -7.64 -10.72
N THR A 347 4.54 -7.48 -10.02
CA THR A 347 5.49 -8.58 -9.77
C THR A 347 5.33 -9.25 -8.41
N LEU A 348 4.44 -8.74 -7.55
CA LEU A 348 4.19 -9.26 -6.20
C LEU A 348 2.88 -10.04 -6.09
N ASN A 349 1.79 -9.53 -6.65
CA ASN A 349 0.46 -10.08 -6.46
C ASN A 349 -0.19 -10.44 -7.81
N THR A 350 -0.49 -11.73 -8.02
CA THR A 350 -1.14 -12.22 -9.24
C THR A 350 -2.58 -11.75 -9.41
N GLN A 351 -3.22 -11.27 -8.32
CA GLN A 351 -4.58 -10.72 -8.38
C GLN A 351 -4.61 -9.24 -8.78
N GLN A 352 -3.46 -8.57 -8.83
CA GLN A 352 -3.36 -7.18 -9.28
C GLN A 352 -3.36 -7.12 -10.81
N GLN A 353 -4.53 -7.36 -11.40
CA GLN A 353 -4.73 -7.39 -12.85
C GLN A 353 -4.83 -5.99 -13.47
N PRO A 354 -4.47 -5.82 -14.74
CA PRO A 354 -4.74 -4.59 -15.47
C PRO A 354 -6.25 -4.33 -15.55
N PRO A 355 -6.69 -3.06 -15.62
CA PRO A 355 -8.09 -2.76 -15.91
C PRO A 355 -8.49 -3.29 -17.29
N ALA A 356 -9.74 -3.65 -17.44
CA ALA A 356 -10.28 -4.06 -18.73
C ALA A 356 -10.28 -2.85 -19.70
N THR A 357 -9.62 -3.01 -20.84
CA THR A 357 -9.50 -1.97 -21.86
C THR A 357 -9.34 -2.58 -23.24
N ASP A 358 -9.63 -1.80 -24.30
CA ASP A 358 -9.47 -2.22 -25.70
C ASP A 358 -8.14 -1.76 -26.32
N ILE A 359 -7.35 -0.95 -25.61
CA ILE A 359 -6.03 -0.54 -26.09
C ILE A 359 -4.98 -1.66 -25.91
N PRO A 360 -3.91 -1.68 -26.72
CA PRO A 360 -2.80 -2.61 -26.55
C PRO A 360 -2.29 -2.64 -25.11
N THR A 361 -2.25 -3.84 -24.52
CA THR A 361 -1.90 -4.04 -23.11
C THR A 361 -0.66 -4.93 -22.99
N ILE A 362 0.37 -4.43 -22.33
CA ILE A 362 1.63 -5.10 -22.04
C ILE A 362 1.66 -5.35 -20.52
N VAL A 363 1.75 -6.61 -20.11
CA VAL A 363 1.84 -6.98 -18.69
C VAL A 363 3.22 -7.55 -18.39
N ILE A 364 3.93 -6.90 -17.47
CA ILE A 364 5.14 -7.41 -16.83
C ILE A 364 4.74 -7.84 -15.44
N GLY A 365 4.50 -9.12 -15.27
CA GLY A 365 3.79 -9.61 -14.10
C GLY A 365 4.40 -10.84 -13.47
N ARG A 366 3.97 -11.13 -12.24
CA ARG A 366 4.33 -12.36 -11.55
C ARG A 366 3.85 -13.57 -12.34
N SER A 367 4.65 -14.64 -12.36
CA SER A 367 4.25 -15.91 -12.98
C SER A 367 2.95 -16.44 -12.37
N GLY A 368 2.07 -17.03 -13.21
CA GLY A 368 0.78 -17.57 -12.78
C GLY A 368 -0.35 -16.53 -12.70
N MET A 369 -0.18 -15.33 -13.25
CA MET A 369 -1.30 -14.39 -13.42
C MET A 369 -2.31 -14.95 -14.42
N THR A 370 -3.59 -14.76 -14.11
CA THR A 370 -4.71 -15.05 -15.01
C THR A 370 -5.38 -13.73 -15.38
N PHE A 371 -5.92 -13.63 -16.59
CA PHE A 371 -6.48 -12.39 -17.10
C PHE A 371 -7.95 -12.59 -17.52
N ALA A 372 -8.79 -11.59 -17.24
CA ALA A 372 -10.15 -11.54 -17.77
C ALA A 372 -10.15 -11.38 -19.30
N ARG A 373 -9.18 -10.62 -19.82
CA ARG A 373 -8.83 -10.49 -21.23
C ARG A 373 -7.34 -10.72 -21.36
N GLU A 374 -6.93 -11.62 -22.25
CA GLU A 374 -5.52 -11.89 -22.51
C GLU A 374 -4.83 -10.60 -23.00
N PRO A 375 -3.74 -10.16 -22.37
CA PRO A 375 -3.00 -8.99 -22.83
C PRO A 375 -2.31 -9.26 -24.18
N ASP A 376 -2.04 -8.21 -24.93
CA ASP A 376 -1.32 -8.31 -26.22
C ASP A 376 0.08 -8.87 -26.01
N VAL A 377 0.74 -8.50 -24.89
CA VAL A 377 2.03 -9.03 -24.48
C VAL A 377 1.99 -9.35 -22.97
N TYR A 378 2.33 -10.59 -22.59
CA TYR A 378 2.57 -10.98 -21.21
C TYR A 378 4.00 -11.49 -21.04
N ILE A 379 4.74 -10.89 -20.12
CA ILE A 379 6.10 -11.29 -19.78
C ILE A 379 6.15 -11.66 -18.29
N PRO A 380 6.17 -12.97 -17.94
CA PRO A 380 6.31 -13.42 -16.57
C PRO A 380 7.72 -13.12 -16.04
N VAL A 381 7.77 -12.55 -14.84
CA VAL A 381 9.01 -12.19 -14.16
C VAL A 381 9.10 -12.78 -12.76
N GLY A 382 10.31 -12.86 -12.22
CA GLY A 382 10.56 -13.28 -10.86
C GLY A 382 10.02 -12.28 -9.85
N ALA A 383 9.51 -12.78 -8.71
CA ALA A 383 9.05 -11.93 -7.60
C ALA A 383 10.23 -11.46 -6.75
N PRO A 384 10.36 -10.13 -6.48
CA PRO A 384 11.36 -9.61 -5.56
C PRO A 384 11.15 -10.17 -4.15
N GLY A 385 12.23 -10.58 -3.49
CA GLY A 385 12.17 -11.22 -2.17
C GLY A 385 11.91 -12.73 -2.21
N ILE A 386 11.76 -13.30 -3.42
CA ILE A 386 11.68 -14.73 -3.66
C ILE A 386 12.72 -15.14 -4.71
N ASP A 387 12.56 -14.68 -5.94
CA ASP A 387 13.34 -15.10 -7.11
C ASP A 387 14.60 -14.26 -7.32
N HIS A 388 14.58 -13.03 -6.80
CA HIS A 388 15.74 -12.14 -6.81
C HIS A 388 15.73 -11.21 -5.58
N ALA A 389 16.90 -10.62 -5.30
CA ALA A 389 17.02 -9.59 -4.28
C ALA A 389 16.40 -8.27 -4.76
N GLY A 390 15.95 -7.45 -3.82
CA GLY A 390 15.36 -6.15 -4.11
C GLY A 390 15.30 -5.28 -2.87
N HIS A 391 14.56 -4.18 -2.94
CA HIS A 391 14.32 -3.30 -1.81
C HIS A 391 12.86 -2.82 -1.82
N MET A 392 12.25 -2.75 -0.64
CA MET A 392 10.92 -2.21 -0.46
C MET A 392 10.86 -1.24 0.72
N TYR A 393 9.84 -0.41 0.73
CA TYR A 393 9.53 0.49 1.84
C TYR A 393 8.34 -0.02 2.63
N ARG A 394 8.45 0.07 3.95
CA ARG A 394 7.35 -0.18 4.88
C ARG A 394 6.29 0.92 4.75
N CYS A 395 5.04 0.60 5.09
CA CYS A 395 3.89 1.49 4.92
C CYS A 395 4.01 2.86 5.62
N ASP A 396 4.89 3.00 6.62
CA ASP A 396 5.18 4.27 7.28
C ASP A 396 6.32 5.08 6.62
N ASN A 397 6.86 4.62 5.49
CA ASN A 397 7.88 5.28 4.67
C ASN A 397 9.26 5.53 5.33
N VAL A 398 9.53 4.99 6.51
CA VAL A 398 10.79 5.24 7.24
C VAL A 398 11.73 4.06 7.28
N VAL A 399 11.27 2.87 6.93
CA VAL A 399 12.08 1.67 6.91
C VAL A 399 12.18 1.12 5.51
N SER A 400 13.39 1.02 4.99
CA SER A 400 13.72 0.28 3.78
C SER A 400 14.15 -1.14 4.15
N LEU A 401 13.60 -2.13 3.48
CA LEU A 401 13.86 -3.53 3.71
C LEU A 401 14.61 -4.12 2.53
N PRO A 402 15.81 -4.70 2.77
CA PRO A 402 16.48 -5.51 1.76
C PRO A 402 15.76 -6.84 1.62
N LEU A 403 15.28 -7.14 0.43
CA LEU A 403 14.63 -8.39 0.09
C LEU A 403 15.68 -9.43 -0.35
N ARG A 404 15.49 -10.69 0.05
CA ARG A 404 16.45 -11.77 -0.20
C ARG A 404 16.03 -12.62 -1.40
N LYS A 405 17.00 -13.06 -2.20
CA LYS A 405 16.77 -14.15 -3.15
C LYS A 405 16.72 -15.49 -2.39
N LEU A 406 15.60 -16.18 -2.43
CA LEU A 406 15.38 -17.43 -1.73
C LEU A 406 15.54 -18.65 -2.66
N ARG A 407 15.10 -18.52 -3.93
CA ARG A 407 15.21 -19.57 -4.97
C ARG A 407 15.74 -19.00 -6.29
N ASP A 408 16.08 -19.90 -7.21
CA ASP A 408 16.42 -19.57 -8.59
C ASP A 408 15.34 -20.12 -9.52
N SER A 409 14.45 -19.28 -9.99
CA SER A 409 13.35 -19.66 -10.89
C SER A 409 13.76 -19.64 -12.37
N GLY A 410 14.91 -19.05 -12.70
CA GLY A 410 15.33 -18.79 -14.08
C GLY A 410 14.56 -17.64 -14.76
N LEU A 411 13.60 -17.00 -14.07
CA LEU A 411 12.86 -15.87 -14.61
C LEU A 411 13.70 -14.59 -14.59
N PRO A 412 13.52 -13.68 -15.57
CA PRO A 412 14.13 -12.36 -15.55
C PRO A 412 13.52 -11.51 -14.42
N THR A 413 14.19 -10.43 -14.00
CA THR A 413 13.61 -9.39 -13.14
C THR A 413 12.74 -8.44 -13.96
N GLY A 414 11.73 -7.81 -13.35
CA GLY A 414 10.94 -6.78 -14.01
C GLY A 414 11.83 -5.66 -14.56
N ALA A 415 12.81 -5.22 -13.78
CA ALA A 415 13.76 -4.17 -14.18
C ALA A 415 14.55 -4.55 -15.45
N SER A 416 15.02 -5.80 -15.56
CA SER A 416 15.74 -6.25 -16.74
C SER A 416 14.87 -6.30 -17.99
N VAL A 417 13.60 -6.68 -17.84
CA VAL A 417 12.62 -6.70 -18.95
C VAL A 417 12.30 -5.27 -19.41
N LEU A 418 12.00 -4.37 -18.46
CA LEU A 418 11.70 -2.95 -18.76
C LEU A 418 12.88 -2.27 -19.45
N ALA A 419 14.11 -2.49 -18.96
CA ALA A 419 15.32 -1.99 -19.60
C ALA A 419 15.55 -2.57 -21.01
N ALA A 420 15.24 -3.86 -21.21
CA ALA A 420 15.32 -4.46 -22.53
C ALA A 420 14.28 -3.87 -23.51
N ILE A 421 13.07 -3.57 -23.05
CA ILE A 421 12.06 -2.87 -23.86
C ILE A 421 12.56 -1.46 -24.21
N GLU A 422 13.10 -0.71 -23.26
CA GLU A 422 13.65 0.64 -23.45
C GLU A 422 14.77 0.66 -24.49
N GLN A 423 15.67 -0.33 -24.47
CA GLN A 423 16.75 -0.46 -25.46
C GLN A 423 16.26 -0.77 -26.86
N ASN A 424 15.05 -1.29 -27.00
CA ASN A 424 14.41 -1.59 -28.29
C ASN A 424 13.49 -0.48 -28.78
N LEU A 425 13.36 0.65 -28.07
CA LEU A 425 12.70 1.87 -28.55
C LEU A 425 13.63 2.71 -29.42
#